data_661bdc4d238544923ce88c7158dc14e5
#
_entry.id   661bdc4d238544923ce88c7158dc14e5
#
_cell.length_a   1.000
_cell.length_b   1.000
_cell.length_c   1.000
_cell.angle_alpha   90.00
_cell.angle_beta   90.00
_cell.angle_gamma   90.00
#
_symmetry.space_group_name_H-M   'P 1'
#
loop_
_entity.id
_entity.type
_entity.pdbx_description
1 polymer ?
#
loop_
_entity_poly.entity_id
_entity_poly.type
_entity_poly.pdbx_seq_one_letter_code
_entity_poly.pdbx_strand_id
1 'polypeptide(L)' 'ERVRHWLHLPVDAGRLRARLFAQGLVANERHVESGWEIEIDAPRALLEPLFGLPAGEGEWLRTQLAAADAASYNPSTATV' A
#
# COMPACT_ATOMS: atom_id res chain seq x y z
N GLU A 1 3.06 14.40 6.11
CA GLU A 1 2.12 13.37 6.55
C GLU A 1 2.71 11.99 6.29
N ARG A 2 2.61 11.11 7.29
CA ARG A 2 3.16 9.76 7.18
C ARG A 2 2.03 8.77 6.94
N VAL A 3 2.24 7.88 5.97
CA VAL A 3 1.30 6.84 5.61
C VAL A 3 1.82 5.51 6.14
N ARG A 4 0.99 4.80 6.90
CA ARG A 4 1.37 3.50 7.44
C ARG A 4 0.17 2.56 7.36
N HIS A 5 0.21 1.66 6.37
CA HIS A 5 -0.88 0.73 6.13
C HIS A 5 -0.37 -0.59 5.60
N TRP A 6 -1.09 -1.65 5.90
CA TRP A 6 -0.87 -2.96 5.29
C TRP A 6 -1.65 -3.06 3.99
N LEU A 7 -0.99 -3.54 2.95
CA LEU A 7 -1.59 -3.78 1.64
C LEU A 7 -1.41 -5.24 1.27
N HIS A 8 -2.39 -5.78 0.55
CA HIS A 8 -2.26 -7.12 -0.03
C HIS A 8 -1.90 -6.99 -1.50
N LEU A 9 -0.76 -7.53 -1.89
CA LEU A 9 -0.33 -7.58 -3.29
C LEU A 9 -0.51 -8.99 -3.80
N PRO A 10 -1.29 -9.18 -4.90
CA PRO A 10 -1.46 -10.51 -5.48
C PRO A 10 -0.16 -11.00 -6.12
N VAL A 11 -0.10 -12.30 -6.40
CA VAL A 11 1.13 -12.94 -6.89
C VAL A 11 1.64 -12.32 -8.21
N ASP A 12 0.75 -11.72 -9.00
CA ASP A 12 1.15 -11.10 -10.26
C ASP A 12 1.60 -9.64 -10.10
N ALA A 13 1.65 -9.14 -8.88
CA ALA A 13 2.09 -7.77 -8.60
C ALA A 13 3.56 -7.70 -8.19
N GLY A 14 4.38 -8.64 -8.66
CA GLY A 14 5.80 -8.68 -8.30
C GLY A 14 6.58 -7.44 -8.72
N ARG A 15 6.20 -6.82 -9.85
CA ARG A 15 6.87 -5.61 -10.30
C ARG A 15 6.62 -4.45 -9.33
N LEU A 16 5.37 -4.28 -8.91
CA LEU A 16 5.04 -3.22 -7.96
C LEU A 16 5.73 -3.49 -6.62
N ARG A 17 5.73 -4.75 -6.18
CA ARG A 17 6.43 -5.13 -4.96
C ARG A 17 7.91 -4.72 -5.04
N ALA A 18 8.57 -5.05 -6.15
CA ALA A 18 9.98 -4.71 -6.31
C ALA A 18 10.21 -3.19 -6.27
N ARG A 19 9.31 -2.42 -6.86
CA ARG A 19 9.43 -0.97 -6.83
C ARG A 19 9.29 -0.41 -5.42
N LEU A 20 8.35 -0.94 -4.65
CA LEU A 20 8.15 -0.50 -3.27
C LEU A 20 9.38 -0.78 -2.42
N PHE A 21 9.98 -1.95 -2.58
CA PHE A 21 11.22 -2.27 -1.87
C PHE A 21 12.38 -1.40 -2.33
N ALA A 22 12.49 -1.17 -3.63
CA ALA A 22 13.59 -0.35 -4.17
C ALA A 22 13.55 1.08 -3.65
N GLN A 23 12.37 1.59 -3.37
CA GLN A 23 12.21 2.95 -2.85
C GLN A 23 12.29 3.02 -1.33
N GLY A 24 12.49 1.89 -0.66
CA GLY A 24 12.62 1.88 0.79
C GLY A 24 11.32 2.18 1.52
N LEU A 25 10.19 1.85 0.94
CA LEU A 25 8.88 2.21 1.49
C LEU A 25 8.25 1.10 2.33
N VAL A 26 8.88 -0.07 2.40
CA VAL A 26 8.32 -1.25 3.05
C VAL A 26 8.92 -1.42 4.43
N ALA A 27 8.09 -1.40 5.46
CA ALA A 27 8.52 -1.63 6.84
C ALA A 27 8.49 -3.11 7.19
N ASN A 28 7.50 -3.85 6.71
CA ASN A 28 7.36 -5.27 6.98
C ASN A 28 6.73 -5.97 5.79
N GLU A 29 6.96 -7.27 5.71
CA GLU A 29 6.35 -8.10 4.68
C GLU A 29 6.02 -9.47 5.23
N ARG A 30 4.90 -10.02 4.78
CA ARG A 30 4.54 -11.41 4.98
C ARG A 30 4.22 -12.04 3.64
N HIS A 31 4.80 -13.20 3.38
CA HIS A 31 4.45 -13.97 2.19
C HIS A 31 3.24 -14.83 2.52
N VAL A 32 2.18 -14.71 1.73
CA VAL A 32 0.96 -15.49 1.90
C VAL A 32 0.68 -16.27 0.63
N GLU A 33 -0.24 -17.22 0.70
CA GLU A 33 -0.50 -18.09 -0.45
C GLU A 33 -0.93 -17.31 -1.68
N SER A 34 -1.70 -16.25 -1.50
CA SER A 34 -2.24 -15.46 -2.62
C SER A 34 -1.32 -14.32 -3.04
N GLY A 35 -0.15 -14.17 -2.42
CA GLY A 35 0.77 -13.09 -2.77
C GLY A 35 1.57 -12.60 -1.58
N TRP A 36 1.55 -11.30 -1.34
CA TRP A 36 2.29 -10.70 -0.23
C TRP A 36 1.41 -9.74 0.53
N GLU A 37 1.60 -9.69 1.85
CA GLU A 37 1.08 -8.61 2.68
C GLU A 37 2.25 -7.72 3.03
N ILE A 38 2.16 -6.45 2.68
CA ILE A 38 3.26 -5.51 2.82
C ILE A 38 2.80 -4.32 3.64
N GLU A 39 3.57 -4.00 4.67
CA GLU A 39 3.31 -2.78 5.44
C GLU A 39 4.10 -1.63 4.83
N ILE A 40 3.39 -0.65 4.30
CA ILE A 40 3.96 0.60 3.83
C ILE A 40 4.11 1.53 5.03
N ASP A 41 5.27 2.15 5.14
CA ASP A 41 5.51 3.15 6.19
C ASP A 41 6.43 4.21 5.60
N ALA A 42 5.84 5.33 5.16
CA ALA A 42 6.62 6.35 4.47
C ALA A 42 5.87 7.68 4.47
N PRO A 43 6.61 8.80 4.33
CA PRO A 43 5.97 10.07 4.07
C PRO A 43 5.16 10.01 2.78
N ARG A 44 4.00 10.63 2.78
CA ARG A 44 3.14 10.63 1.60
C ARG A 44 3.85 11.16 0.37
N ALA A 45 4.73 12.14 0.55
CA ALA A 45 5.47 12.73 -0.57
C ALA A 45 6.31 11.70 -1.32
N LEU A 46 6.76 10.63 -0.64
CA LEU A 46 7.53 9.58 -1.30
C LEU A 46 6.64 8.58 -2.04
N LEU A 47 5.37 8.52 -1.70
CA LEU A 47 4.43 7.61 -2.36
C LEU A 47 3.82 8.24 -3.61
N GLU A 48 3.63 9.55 -3.61
CA GLU A 48 2.93 10.23 -4.70
C GLU A 48 3.55 9.99 -6.08
N PRO A 49 4.87 9.99 -6.24
CA PRO A 49 5.44 9.69 -7.55
C PRO A 49 5.06 8.30 -8.08
N LEU A 50 4.77 7.36 -7.19
CA LEU A 50 4.41 6.01 -7.60
C LEU A 50 2.98 5.93 -8.13
N PHE A 51 2.15 6.92 -7.85
CA PHE A 51 0.78 6.93 -8.34
C PHE A 51 0.72 7.12 -9.86
N GLY A 52 1.81 7.52 -10.48
CA GLY A 52 1.91 7.63 -11.92
C GLY A 52 2.49 6.41 -12.62
N LEU A 53 2.74 5.32 -11.91
CA LEU A 53 3.30 4.12 -12.52
C LEU A 53 2.38 3.57 -13.61
N PRO A 54 2.97 3.01 -14.69
CA PRO A 54 2.20 2.52 -15.83
C PRO A 54 1.47 1.20 -15.54
N ALA A 55 0.70 0.74 -16.52
CA ALA A 55 -0.01 -0.54 -16.47
C ALA A 55 -1.01 -0.65 -15.32
N GLY A 56 -1.55 0.50 -14.89
CA GLY A 56 -2.54 0.52 -13.81
C GLY A 56 -1.95 0.36 -12.42
N GLU A 57 -0.65 0.19 -12.29
CA GLU A 57 -0.02 -0.03 -10.98
C GLU A 57 -0.19 1.17 -10.05
N GLY A 58 0.05 2.37 -10.59
CA GLY A 58 -0.06 3.59 -9.80
C GLY A 58 -1.48 3.85 -9.34
N GLU A 59 -2.45 3.67 -10.22
CA GLU A 59 -3.85 3.85 -9.89
C GLU A 59 -4.30 2.82 -8.85
N TRP A 60 -3.86 1.57 -9.01
CA TRP A 60 -4.18 0.53 -8.05
C TRP A 60 -3.62 0.87 -6.66
N LEU A 61 -2.35 1.31 -6.62
CA LEU A 61 -1.71 1.67 -5.35
C LEU A 61 -2.45 2.82 -4.68
N ARG A 62 -2.78 3.87 -5.44
CA ARG A 62 -3.51 5.01 -4.91
C ARG A 62 -4.85 4.58 -4.34
N THR A 63 -5.55 3.73 -5.06
CA THR A 63 -6.87 3.24 -4.64
C THR A 63 -6.76 2.40 -3.36
N GLN A 64 -5.75 1.54 -3.28
CA GLN A 64 -5.56 0.70 -2.10
C GLN A 64 -5.23 1.53 -0.85
N LEU A 65 -4.40 2.54 -1.00
CA LEU A 65 -4.07 3.41 0.14
C LEU A 65 -5.27 4.22 0.59
N ALA A 66 -6.09 4.69 -0.34
CA ALA A 66 -7.31 5.40 0.02
C ALA A 66 -8.30 4.49 0.73
N ALA A 67 -8.42 3.24 0.28
CA ALA A 67 -9.30 2.26 0.93
C ALA A 67 -8.79 1.92 2.32
N ALA A 68 -7.47 1.81 2.50
CA ALA A 68 -6.88 1.53 3.80
C ALA A 68 -7.15 2.69 4.77
N ASP A 69 -7.02 3.93 4.30
CA ASP A 69 -7.36 5.09 5.11
C ASP A 69 -8.82 5.06 5.55
N ALA A 70 -9.72 4.76 4.62
CA ALA A 70 -11.14 4.68 4.91
C ALA A 70 -11.44 3.58 5.92
N ALA A 71 -10.74 2.45 5.81
CA ALA A 71 -10.90 1.34 6.74
C ALA A 71 -10.33 1.68 8.12
N SER A 72 -9.26 2.46 8.16
CA SER A 72 -8.66 2.89 9.42
C SER A 72 -9.55 3.87 10.15
N TYR A 73 -10.23 4.75 9.41
CA TYR A 73 -11.19 5.68 9.97
C TYR A 73 -12.56 5.02 9.99
N ASN A 74 -13.03 4.68 11.17
CA ASN A 74 -14.31 3.99 11.32
C ASN A 74 -15.13 4.65 12.41
N PRO A 75 -15.97 5.63 12.05
CA PRO A 75 -16.76 6.34 13.05
C PRO A 75 -17.75 5.43 13.77
N SER A 76 -18.22 4.36 13.14
CA SER A 76 -19.14 3.45 13.82
C SER A 76 -18.45 2.68 14.92
N THR A 77 -17.16 2.47 14.84
CA THR A 77 -16.39 1.85 15.90
C THR A 77 -16.34 2.77 17.12
N ALA A 78 -16.26 4.07 16.89
CA ALA A 78 -16.18 5.04 17.96
C ALA A 78 -17.48 5.13 18.77
N THR A 79 -18.58 4.68 18.20
CA THR A 79 -19.88 4.73 18.89
C THR A 79 -20.16 3.48 19.69
N VAL A 80 -19.32 2.50 19.58
CA VAL A 80 -19.46 1.24 20.32
C VAL A 80 -18.67 1.28 21.62
#